data_61ad3b54d1b9fe40a0bb39722488f6d1
#
_entry.id   61ad3b54d1b9fe40a0bb39722488f6d1
#
_cell.length_a   1.000
_cell.length_b   1.000
_cell.length_c   1.000
_cell.angle_alpha   90.00
_cell.angle_beta   90.00
_cell.angle_gamma   90.00
#
_symmetry.space_group_name_H-M   'P 1'
#
loop_
_entity.id
_entity.type
_entity.pdbx_description
1 polymer ?
#
loop_
_entity_poly.entity_id
_entity_poly.type
_entity_poly.pdbx_seq_one_letter_code
_entity_poly.pdbx_strand_id
1 'polypeptide(L)'
;MSKKTNVKVLTKEQKKKIRELVEVYYDYQDCRIGTSNRLAIKKDGEEQNKEFPQVPLKEIPEIVDILDNARDLENNISKLIKNELKGIPIYEKFLKKVRGCGYIMSAVLISYIDIEKATNASKIVQYAGLNSGMVLGKKKNDKGEIVTTGDLVRGDKATKGYLLPYNKKLKTKLLGVLADCFIKSNSQYKVYYDNYKTRLSNSEAFVNGTNRKWKDEPKAHIDRASRRYMVKIFLQDLYGVWRSLEGLEVREPYQKEYLGHTTTMPSIAKMIMEEE
;
A
#
# COMPACT_ATOMS: atom_id res chain seq x y z
N MET A 1 13.58 28.38 24.34
CA MET A 1 12.12 28.17 24.48
C MET A 1 11.74 26.96 23.65
N SER A 2 11.55 25.79 24.28
CA SER A 2 11.17 24.55 23.64
C SER A 2 9.73 24.68 23.12
N LYS A 3 9.53 24.61 21.79
CA LYS A 3 8.20 24.51 21.20
C LYS A 3 7.62 23.17 21.65
N LYS A 4 6.68 23.20 22.59
CA LYS A 4 5.82 22.05 22.91
C LYS A 4 5.12 21.67 21.60
N THR A 5 5.60 20.64 20.95
CA THR A 5 4.89 19.98 19.86
C THR A 5 3.61 19.39 20.47
N ASN A 6 2.46 19.99 20.19
CA ASN A 6 1.17 19.41 20.52
C ASN A 6 1.06 18.06 19.80
N VAL A 7 1.31 16.99 20.54
CA VAL A 7 1.15 15.62 20.04
C VAL A 7 -0.35 15.40 19.86
N LYS A 8 -0.79 15.35 18.61
CA LYS A 8 -2.19 15.16 18.27
C LYS A 8 -2.49 13.66 18.30
N VAL A 9 -3.20 13.21 19.31
CA VAL A 9 -3.72 11.83 19.35
C VAL A 9 -4.71 11.64 18.19
N LEU A 10 -4.51 10.62 17.37
CA LEU A 10 -5.37 10.32 16.21
C LEU A 10 -6.74 9.81 16.68
N THR A 11 -7.77 10.65 16.62
CA THR A 11 -9.15 10.26 16.97
C THR A 11 -9.78 9.40 15.88
N LYS A 12 -10.80 8.61 16.27
CA LYS A 12 -11.58 7.80 15.30
C LYS A 12 -12.27 8.67 14.24
N GLU A 13 -12.75 9.84 14.64
CA GLU A 13 -13.39 10.83 13.73
C GLU A 13 -12.38 11.39 12.73
N GLN A 14 -11.20 11.78 13.20
CA GLN A 14 -10.14 12.28 12.35
C GLN A 14 -9.69 11.20 11.35
N LYS A 15 -9.53 9.96 11.80
CA LYS A 15 -9.20 8.82 10.94
C LYS A 15 -10.27 8.61 9.86
N LYS A 16 -11.56 8.71 10.23
CA LYS A 16 -12.67 8.64 9.29
C LYS A 16 -12.62 9.79 8.28
N LYS A 17 -12.40 11.02 8.75
CA LYS A 17 -12.27 12.21 7.88
C LYS A 17 -11.14 12.06 6.87
N ILE A 18 -9.96 11.63 7.32
CA ILE A 18 -8.82 11.35 6.41
C ILE A 18 -9.21 10.29 5.38
N ARG A 19 -9.93 9.25 5.79
CA ARG A 19 -10.37 8.19 4.88
C ARG A 19 -11.31 8.71 3.79
N GLU A 20 -12.32 9.49 4.16
CA GLU A 20 -13.25 10.10 3.19
C GLU A 20 -12.50 11.01 2.21
N LEU A 21 -11.58 11.84 2.70
CA LEU A 21 -10.74 12.67 1.83
C LEU A 21 -9.89 11.84 0.85
N VAL A 22 -9.34 10.71 1.31
CA VAL A 22 -8.55 9.80 0.46
C VAL A 22 -9.44 9.15 -0.61
N GLU A 23 -10.67 8.71 -0.27
CA GLU A 23 -11.60 8.13 -1.24
C GLU A 23 -11.97 9.17 -2.31
N VAL A 24 -12.39 10.37 -1.90
CA VAL A 24 -12.73 11.47 -2.82
C VAL A 24 -11.54 11.87 -3.70
N TYR A 25 -10.33 11.92 -3.15
CA TYR A 25 -9.12 12.18 -3.94
C TYR A 25 -8.96 11.19 -5.10
N TYR A 26 -9.15 9.90 -4.81
CA TYR A 26 -9.00 8.86 -5.84
C TYR A 26 -10.15 8.85 -6.83
N ASP A 27 -11.36 9.19 -6.43
CA ASP A 27 -12.50 9.30 -7.35
C ASP A 27 -12.25 10.40 -8.41
N TYR A 28 -11.74 11.56 -8.01
CA TYR A 28 -11.36 12.61 -8.96
C TYR A 28 -10.14 12.25 -9.79
N GLN A 29 -9.15 11.59 -9.20
CA GLN A 29 -7.97 11.11 -9.93
C GLN A 29 -8.38 10.09 -11.01
N ASP A 30 -9.23 9.13 -10.69
CA ASP A 30 -9.71 8.11 -11.63
C ASP A 30 -10.55 8.74 -12.74
N CYS A 31 -11.42 9.73 -12.43
CA CYS A 31 -12.16 10.52 -13.41
C CYS A 31 -11.21 11.25 -14.37
N ARG A 32 -10.24 12.00 -13.84
CA ARG A 32 -9.25 12.73 -14.63
C ARG A 32 -8.44 11.80 -15.54
N ILE A 33 -7.92 10.70 -14.99
CA ILE A 33 -7.12 9.72 -15.76
C ILE A 33 -7.98 9.07 -16.84
N GLY A 34 -9.20 8.65 -16.51
CA GLY A 34 -10.13 8.01 -17.43
C GLY A 34 -10.48 8.94 -18.61
N THR A 35 -10.77 10.21 -18.33
CA THR A 35 -11.09 11.22 -19.36
C THR A 35 -9.85 11.52 -20.20
N SER A 36 -8.69 11.75 -19.55
CA SER A 36 -7.43 12.00 -20.28
C SER A 36 -7.06 10.85 -21.22
N ASN A 37 -7.21 9.60 -20.77
CA ASN A 37 -6.90 8.42 -21.59
C ASN A 37 -7.83 8.29 -22.81
N ARG A 38 -9.10 8.69 -22.70
CA ARG A 38 -10.03 8.69 -23.84
C ARG A 38 -9.65 9.71 -24.91
N LEU A 39 -9.01 10.81 -24.51
CA LEU A 39 -8.64 11.92 -25.39
C LEU A 39 -7.17 11.88 -25.80
N ALA A 40 -6.37 10.98 -25.24
CA ALA A 40 -4.96 10.90 -25.57
C ALA A 40 -4.74 10.23 -26.93
N ILE A 41 -4.12 10.94 -27.82
CA ILE A 41 -3.56 10.39 -29.07
C ILE A 41 -2.16 9.90 -28.74
N LYS A 42 -1.78 8.73 -29.28
CA LYS A 42 -0.42 8.23 -29.14
C LYS A 42 0.58 9.18 -29.82
N LYS A 43 1.83 9.19 -29.34
CA LYS A 43 2.90 10.05 -29.87
C LYS A 43 3.17 9.89 -31.38
N ASP A 44 2.85 8.72 -31.91
CA ASP A 44 2.97 8.35 -33.33
C ASP A 44 1.71 8.65 -34.17
N GLY A 45 0.71 9.31 -33.58
CA GLY A 45 -0.55 9.63 -34.23
C GLY A 45 -1.58 8.49 -34.25
N GLU A 46 -1.27 7.30 -33.66
CA GLU A 46 -2.24 6.23 -33.53
C GLU A 46 -3.21 6.48 -32.41
N GLU A 47 -4.51 6.22 -32.65
CA GLU A 47 -5.56 6.29 -31.63
C GLU A 47 -5.41 5.16 -30.62
N GLN A 48 -5.63 5.47 -29.33
CA GLN A 48 -5.56 4.47 -28.26
C GLN A 48 -6.71 3.46 -28.32
N ASN A 49 -7.85 3.85 -28.88
CA ASN A 49 -9.04 3.01 -29.00
C ASN A 49 -9.63 3.13 -30.41
N LYS A 50 -9.54 2.06 -31.19
CA LYS A 50 -10.04 2.00 -32.56
C LYS A 50 -11.57 2.02 -32.66
N GLU A 51 -12.28 1.58 -31.60
CA GLU A 51 -13.75 1.59 -31.57
C GLU A 51 -14.34 2.99 -31.39
N PHE A 52 -13.59 3.89 -30.75
CA PHE A 52 -14.00 5.26 -30.49
C PHE A 52 -12.92 6.21 -30.94
N PRO A 53 -12.99 6.71 -32.20
CA PRO A 53 -12.05 7.70 -32.73
C PRO A 53 -11.91 8.87 -31.77
N GLN A 54 -10.67 9.22 -31.42
CA GLN A 54 -10.42 10.28 -30.46
C GLN A 54 -10.30 11.60 -31.18
N VAL A 55 -11.13 12.56 -30.77
CA VAL A 55 -11.04 13.92 -31.27
C VAL A 55 -9.86 14.62 -30.58
N PRO A 56 -9.02 15.38 -31.30
CA PRO A 56 -7.97 16.17 -30.69
C PRO A 56 -8.49 17.05 -29.55
N LEU A 57 -7.80 17.11 -28.42
CA LEU A 57 -8.23 17.90 -27.26
C LEU A 57 -8.56 19.36 -27.59
N LYS A 58 -7.80 19.95 -28.51
CA LYS A 58 -8.03 21.34 -28.98
C LYS A 58 -9.38 21.55 -29.70
N GLU A 59 -10.02 20.47 -30.15
CA GLU A 59 -11.31 20.52 -30.83
C GLU A 59 -12.50 20.33 -29.87
N ILE A 60 -12.21 20.03 -28.58
CA ILE A 60 -13.24 19.87 -27.53
C ILE A 60 -12.85 20.69 -26.29
N PRO A 61 -12.93 22.05 -26.37
CA PRO A 61 -12.49 22.93 -25.29
C PRO A 61 -13.19 22.62 -23.95
N GLU A 62 -14.49 22.27 -23.99
CA GLU A 62 -15.28 21.97 -22.80
C GLU A 62 -14.77 20.75 -22.04
N ILE A 63 -14.18 19.77 -22.73
CA ILE A 63 -13.58 18.59 -22.08
C ILE A 63 -12.21 18.93 -21.50
N VAL A 64 -11.47 19.85 -22.10
CA VAL A 64 -10.24 20.39 -21.50
C VAL A 64 -10.57 21.10 -20.18
N ASP A 65 -11.61 21.93 -20.15
CA ASP A 65 -12.07 22.58 -18.92
C ASP A 65 -12.48 21.58 -17.84
N ILE A 66 -13.16 20.50 -18.21
CA ILE A 66 -13.50 19.41 -17.28
C ILE A 66 -12.23 18.75 -16.71
N LEU A 67 -11.21 18.50 -17.54
CA LEU A 67 -9.94 17.92 -17.08
C LEU A 67 -9.21 18.85 -16.12
N ASP A 68 -9.16 20.14 -16.42
CA ASP A 68 -8.50 21.13 -15.58
C ASP A 68 -9.24 21.33 -14.26
N ASN A 69 -10.56 21.39 -14.28
CA ASN A 69 -11.39 21.41 -13.07
C ASN A 69 -11.16 20.13 -12.21
N ALA A 70 -11.08 18.96 -12.83
CA ALA A 70 -10.80 17.72 -12.11
C ALA A 70 -9.39 17.74 -11.47
N ARG A 71 -8.39 18.32 -12.14
CA ARG A 71 -7.04 18.54 -11.61
C ARG A 71 -7.04 19.48 -10.40
N ASP A 72 -7.78 20.57 -10.50
CA ASP A 72 -7.87 21.55 -9.41
C ASP A 72 -8.57 20.98 -8.19
N LEU A 73 -9.62 20.19 -8.36
CA LEU A 73 -10.29 19.46 -7.29
C LEU A 73 -9.34 18.44 -6.64
N GLU A 74 -8.63 17.63 -7.43
CA GLU A 74 -7.62 16.68 -6.94
C GLU A 74 -6.55 17.42 -6.11
N ASN A 75 -6.04 18.55 -6.59
CA ASN A 75 -5.05 19.37 -5.92
C ASN A 75 -5.58 19.97 -4.60
N ASN A 76 -6.81 20.46 -4.59
CA ASN A 76 -7.44 21.04 -3.40
C ASN A 76 -7.66 19.97 -2.32
N ILE A 77 -8.17 18.80 -2.69
CA ILE A 77 -8.33 17.67 -1.75
C ILE A 77 -6.97 17.21 -1.22
N SER A 78 -5.94 17.17 -2.07
CA SER A 78 -4.60 16.81 -1.67
C SER A 78 -4.02 17.76 -0.60
N LYS A 79 -4.29 19.08 -0.72
CA LYS A 79 -3.92 20.09 0.29
C LYS A 79 -4.66 19.86 1.61
N LEU A 80 -5.96 19.52 1.56
CA LEU A 80 -6.72 19.18 2.76
C LEU A 80 -6.16 17.94 3.45
N ILE A 81 -5.85 16.88 2.72
CA ILE A 81 -5.21 15.68 3.25
C ILE A 81 -3.88 16.03 3.95
N LYS A 82 -3.03 16.82 3.29
CA LYS A 82 -1.75 17.26 3.86
C LYS A 82 -1.93 18.02 5.17
N ASN A 83 -2.98 18.85 5.26
CA ASN A 83 -3.27 19.61 6.48
C ASN A 83 -3.80 18.69 7.61
N GLU A 84 -4.64 17.71 7.31
CA GLU A 84 -5.12 16.74 8.30
C GLU A 84 -4.01 15.86 8.90
N LEU A 85 -2.94 15.60 8.13
CA LEU A 85 -1.80 14.81 8.60
C LEU A 85 -0.87 15.56 9.56
N LYS A 86 -0.91 16.90 9.56
CA LYS A 86 -0.04 17.71 10.41
C LYS A 86 -0.26 17.41 11.91
N GLY A 87 0.84 17.15 12.60
CA GLY A 87 0.83 16.86 14.04
C GLY A 87 0.49 15.42 14.39
N ILE A 88 0.20 14.54 13.43
CA ILE A 88 0.03 13.10 13.67
C ILE A 88 1.41 12.46 13.87
N PRO A 89 1.70 11.85 15.03
CA PRO A 89 3.05 11.38 15.38
C PRO A 89 3.66 10.42 14.35
N ILE A 90 2.91 9.42 13.90
CA ILE A 90 3.42 8.44 12.93
C ILE A 90 3.73 9.09 11.57
N TYR A 91 2.98 10.13 11.18
CA TYR A 91 3.28 10.87 9.96
C TYR A 91 4.55 11.71 10.12
N GLU A 92 4.62 12.56 11.15
CA GLU A 92 5.71 13.52 11.30
C GLU A 92 7.05 12.83 11.61
N LYS A 93 7.03 11.80 12.47
CA LYS A 93 8.26 11.14 12.93
C LYS A 93 8.76 10.04 12.01
N PHE A 94 7.90 9.43 11.21
CA PHE A 94 8.29 8.29 10.39
C PHE A 94 7.88 8.41 8.91
N LEU A 95 6.58 8.39 8.59
CA LEU A 95 6.12 8.26 7.20
C LEU A 95 6.62 9.39 6.30
N LYS A 96 6.70 10.61 6.81
CA LYS A 96 7.19 11.80 6.11
C LYS A 96 8.68 11.71 5.73
N LYS A 97 9.47 10.95 6.51
CA LYS A 97 10.89 10.74 6.29
C LYS A 97 11.19 9.56 5.34
N VAL A 98 10.20 8.68 5.09
CA VAL A 98 10.33 7.56 4.16
C VAL A 98 10.26 8.07 2.72
N ARG A 99 11.38 8.03 1.99
CA ARG A 99 11.41 8.42 0.58
C ARG A 99 10.45 7.56 -0.24
N GLY A 100 9.63 8.21 -1.06
CA GLY A 100 8.60 7.55 -1.86
C GLY A 100 7.27 7.32 -1.12
N CYS A 101 7.18 7.57 0.19
CA CYS A 101 5.93 7.57 0.94
C CYS A 101 5.39 9.00 1.07
N GLY A 102 4.80 9.53 -0.01
CA GLY A 102 4.20 10.86 -0.01
C GLY A 102 2.98 10.94 0.94
N TYR A 103 2.52 12.18 1.19
CA TYR A 103 1.42 12.43 2.13
C TYR A 103 0.10 11.72 1.75
N ILE A 104 -0.22 11.55 0.48
CA ILE A 104 -1.40 10.78 0.04
C ILE A 104 -1.27 9.31 0.49
N MET A 105 -0.12 8.68 0.26
CA MET A 105 0.11 7.31 0.68
C MET A 105 0.15 7.18 2.21
N SER A 106 0.72 8.17 2.91
CA SER A 106 0.68 8.23 4.37
C SER A 106 -0.76 8.29 4.88
N ALA A 107 -1.63 9.09 4.25
CA ALA A 107 -3.05 9.18 4.57
C ALA A 107 -3.78 7.84 4.32
N VAL A 108 -3.47 7.14 3.21
CA VAL A 108 -3.96 5.78 2.96
C VAL A 108 -3.59 4.85 4.11
N LEU A 109 -2.32 4.78 4.48
CA LEU A 109 -1.85 3.90 5.56
C LEU A 109 -2.54 4.21 6.89
N ILE A 110 -2.58 5.48 7.29
CA ILE A 110 -3.15 5.94 8.56
C ILE A 110 -4.66 5.68 8.62
N SER A 111 -5.37 5.88 7.51
CA SER A 111 -6.83 5.75 7.49
C SER A 111 -7.32 4.31 7.36
N TYR A 112 -6.57 3.43 6.65
CA TYR A 112 -6.99 2.05 6.43
C TYR A 112 -6.50 1.08 7.50
N ILE A 113 -5.32 1.32 8.11
CA ILE A 113 -4.75 0.43 9.12
C ILE A 113 -5.28 0.82 10.50
N ASP A 114 -5.79 -0.15 11.24
CA ASP A 114 -6.16 -0.02 12.64
C ASP A 114 -5.05 -0.61 13.49
N ILE A 115 -4.18 0.28 14.01
CA ILE A 115 -2.98 -0.14 14.75
C ILE A 115 -3.32 -0.75 16.11
N GLU A 116 -4.44 -0.37 16.73
CA GLU A 116 -4.88 -0.94 18.00
C GLU A 116 -5.27 -2.42 17.83
N LYS A 117 -5.96 -2.75 16.72
CA LYS A 117 -6.34 -4.14 16.38
C LYS A 117 -5.18 -4.99 15.86
N ALA A 118 -4.15 -4.35 15.38
CA ALA A 118 -2.96 -5.03 14.86
C ALA A 118 -2.02 -5.42 16.02
N THR A 119 -2.29 -6.50 16.72
CA THR A 119 -1.48 -6.96 17.86
C THR A 119 -0.11 -7.52 17.46
N ASN A 120 0.11 -7.82 16.18
CA ASN A 120 1.41 -8.16 15.60
C ASN A 120 1.49 -7.69 14.14
N ALA A 121 2.71 -7.60 13.61
CA ALA A 121 2.95 -7.15 12.23
C ALA A 121 2.28 -8.05 11.18
N SER A 122 2.17 -9.36 11.45
CA SER A 122 1.54 -10.32 10.53
C SER A 122 0.08 -10.01 10.28
N LYS A 123 -0.65 -9.44 11.24
CA LYS A 123 -2.05 -9.02 11.05
C LYS A 123 -2.18 -7.88 10.03
N ILE A 124 -1.23 -6.93 10.04
CA ILE A 124 -1.20 -5.86 9.02
C ILE A 124 -0.89 -6.46 7.65
N VAL A 125 0.09 -7.35 7.56
CA VAL A 125 0.48 -8.03 6.32
C VAL A 125 -0.69 -8.86 5.75
N GLN A 126 -1.45 -9.55 6.60
CA GLN A 126 -2.64 -10.30 6.21
C GLN A 126 -3.75 -9.37 5.74
N TYR A 127 -4.06 -8.33 6.52
CA TYR A 127 -5.07 -7.33 6.16
C TYR A 127 -4.74 -6.60 4.84
N ALA A 128 -3.46 -6.38 4.56
CA ALA A 128 -2.96 -5.84 3.31
C ALA A 128 -2.97 -6.84 2.13
N GLY A 129 -3.35 -8.10 2.34
CA GLY A 129 -3.37 -9.14 1.31
C GLY A 129 -1.99 -9.55 0.79
N LEU A 130 -0.97 -9.44 1.64
CA LEU A 130 0.41 -9.81 1.30
C LEU A 130 0.81 -11.18 1.86
N ASN A 131 -0.05 -11.80 2.67
CA ASN A 131 0.16 -13.15 3.17
C ASN A 131 -0.29 -14.18 2.13
N SER A 132 0.67 -14.93 1.56
CA SER A 132 0.40 -16.00 0.59
C SER A 132 -0.02 -17.32 1.24
N GLY A 133 -0.03 -17.40 2.57
CA GLY A 133 -0.45 -18.58 3.32
C GLY A 133 -1.97 -18.82 3.23
N MET A 134 -2.37 -19.96 3.78
CA MET A 134 -3.79 -20.32 3.91
C MET A 134 -4.38 -19.69 5.17
N VAL A 135 -5.63 -19.26 5.09
CA VAL A 135 -6.41 -18.69 6.18
C VAL A 135 -7.79 -19.31 6.21
N LEU A 136 -8.47 -19.27 7.36
CA LEU A 136 -9.85 -19.76 7.44
C LEU A 136 -10.78 -18.89 6.59
N GLY A 137 -11.57 -19.55 5.76
CA GLY A 137 -12.56 -18.93 4.89
C GLY A 137 -13.71 -18.31 5.70
N LYS A 138 -14.28 -17.23 5.16
CA LYS A 138 -15.46 -16.58 5.74
C LYS A 138 -16.55 -16.48 4.67
N LYS A 139 -17.79 -16.70 5.09
CA LYS A 139 -18.99 -16.59 4.23
C LYS A 139 -20.06 -15.76 4.96
N LYS A 140 -21.02 -15.24 4.21
CA LYS A 140 -22.27 -14.74 4.80
C LYS A 140 -23.25 -15.92 4.89
N ASN A 141 -23.88 -16.08 6.07
CA ASN A 141 -25.00 -17.01 6.24
C ASN A 141 -26.29 -16.39 5.65
N ASP A 142 -27.39 -17.16 5.69
CA ASP A 142 -28.70 -16.72 5.17
C ASP A 142 -29.25 -15.47 5.91
N LYS A 143 -28.79 -15.21 7.13
CA LYS A 143 -29.12 -14.01 7.90
C LYS A 143 -28.21 -12.82 7.60
N GLY A 144 -27.25 -12.95 6.66
CA GLY A 144 -26.28 -11.92 6.30
C GLY A 144 -25.11 -11.76 7.28
N GLU A 145 -24.99 -12.60 8.31
CA GLU A 145 -23.91 -12.55 9.28
C GLU A 145 -22.64 -13.21 8.73
N ILE A 146 -21.47 -12.69 9.11
CA ILE A 146 -20.19 -13.25 8.70
C ILE A 146 -19.84 -14.41 9.61
N VAL A 147 -19.78 -15.61 9.04
CA VAL A 147 -19.36 -16.83 9.72
C VAL A 147 -18.02 -17.32 9.19
N THR A 148 -17.16 -17.80 10.09
CA THR A 148 -15.91 -18.47 9.73
C THR A 148 -16.22 -19.93 9.41
N THR A 149 -15.74 -20.43 8.25
CA THR A 149 -15.88 -21.82 7.86
C THR A 149 -14.64 -22.62 8.27
N GLY A 150 -14.75 -23.96 8.27
CA GLY A 150 -13.59 -24.84 8.47
C GLY A 150 -12.65 -24.91 7.25
N ASP A 151 -13.04 -24.34 6.11
CA ASP A 151 -12.30 -24.42 4.87
C ASP A 151 -11.10 -23.48 4.87
N LEU A 152 -9.99 -23.91 4.28
CA LEU A 152 -8.80 -23.09 4.09
C LEU A 152 -8.81 -22.42 2.71
N VAL A 153 -8.64 -21.10 2.68
CA VAL A 153 -8.56 -20.28 1.47
C VAL A 153 -7.24 -19.50 1.41
N ARG A 154 -6.84 -19.11 0.21
CA ARG A 154 -5.61 -18.29 0.05
C ARG A 154 -5.81 -16.91 0.67
N GLY A 155 -4.87 -16.51 1.55
CA GLY A 155 -4.89 -15.21 2.22
C GLY A 155 -4.61 -14.00 1.30
N ASP A 156 -4.07 -14.25 0.11
CA ASP A 156 -3.67 -13.21 -0.86
C ASP A 156 -4.51 -13.18 -2.14
N LYS A 157 -5.46 -14.10 -2.30
CA LYS A 157 -6.31 -14.22 -3.51
C LYS A 157 -7.78 -14.32 -3.15
N ALA A 158 -8.63 -13.85 -4.07
CA ALA A 158 -10.06 -14.11 -3.99
C ALA A 158 -10.34 -15.60 -4.27
N THR A 159 -11.19 -16.21 -3.45
CA THR A 159 -11.70 -17.57 -3.65
C THR A 159 -13.20 -17.50 -3.87
N LYS A 160 -13.70 -18.12 -4.94
CA LYS A 160 -15.13 -18.12 -5.27
C LYS A 160 -15.96 -18.67 -4.10
N GLY A 161 -17.02 -17.96 -3.73
CA GLY A 161 -17.91 -18.34 -2.64
C GLY A 161 -17.43 -17.93 -1.24
N TYR A 162 -16.31 -17.23 -1.11
CA TYR A 162 -15.80 -16.72 0.17
C TYR A 162 -15.62 -15.21 0.17
N LEU A 163 -15.75 -14.60 1.33
CA LEU A 163 -15.42 -13.20 1.52
C LEU A 163 -13.92 -13.00 1.34
N LEU A 164 -13.56 -11.83 0.82
CA LEU A 164 -12.16 -11.47 0.62
C LEU A 164 -11.45 -11.39 1.99
N PRO A 165 -10.34 -12.12 2.20
CA PRO A 165 -9.66 -12.15 3.50
C PRO A 165 -8.78 -10.91 3.76
N TYR A 166 -8.78 -9.93 2.85
CA TYR A 166 -7.92 -8.75 2.91
C TYR A 166 -8.62 -7.51 2.33
N ASN A 167 -8.04 -6.34 2.61
CA ASN A 167 -8.49 -5.07 2.03
C ASN A 167 -7.92 -4.89 0.61
N LYS A 168 -8.80 -5.01 -0.42
CA LYS A 168 -8.42 -4.91 -1.84
C LYS A 168 -7.82 -3.54 -2.18
N LYS A 169 -8.43 -2.43 -1.69
CA LYS A 169 -7.94 -1.07 -1.95
C LYS A 169 -6.54 -0.87 -1.38
N LEU A 170 -6.32 -1.24 -0.12
CA LEU A 170 -5.01 -1.14 0.51
C LEU A 170 -3.95 -1.95 -0.26
N LYS A 171 -4.25 -3.20 -0.63
CA LYS A 171 -3.35 -4.05 -1.43
C LYS A 171 -2.95 -3.38 -2.74
N THR A 172 -3.93 -2.84 -3.47
CA THR A 172 -3.67 -2.16 -4.75
C THR A 172 -2.77 -0.93 -4.56
N LYS A 173 -3.02 -0.13 -3.52
CA LYS A 173 -2.19 1.06 -3.25
C LYS A 173 -0.78 0.70 -2.79
N LEU A 174 -0.63 -0.36 -2.01
CA LEU A 174 0.70 -0.83 -1.56
C LEU A 174 1.55 -1.42 -2.69
N LEU A 175 0.99 -2.31 -3.50
CA LEU A 175 1.75 -3.00 -4.55
C LEU A 175 1.78 -2.25 -5.88
N GLY A 176 0.70 -1.55 -6.23
CA GLY A 176 0.59 -0.81 -7.49
C GLY A 176 1.15 0.61 -7.42
N VAL A 177 1.18 1.24 -6.25
CA VAL A 177 1.65 2.62 -6.10
C VAL A 177 2.87 2.70 -5.21
N LEU A 178 2.79 2.32 -3.93
CA LEU A 178 3.88 2.52 -2.97
C LEU A 178 5.15 1.77 -3.38
N ALA A 179 5.02 0.49 -3.78
CA ALA A 179 6.18 -0.29 -4.20
C ALA A 179 6.91 0.34 -5.41
N ASP A 180 6.15 0.87 -6.35
CA ASP A 180 6.70 1.56 -7.53
C ASP A 180 7.38 2.88 -7.14
N CYS A 181 6.73 3.66 -6.25
CA CYS A 181 7.31 4.88 -5.69
C CYS A 181 8.62 4.60 -4.93
N PHE A 182 8.68 3.53 -4.14
CA PHE A 182 9.91 3.15 -3.43
C PHE A 182 11.06 2.83 -4.38
N ILE A 183 10.78 2.12 -5.46
CA ILE A 183 11.80 1.77 -6.47
C ILE A 183 12.27 3.03 -7.20
N LYS A 184 11.33 3.87 -7.70
CA LYS A 184 11.64 5.06 -8.50
C LYS A 184 12.32 6.18 -7.71
N SER A 185 11.95 6.35 -6.43
CA SER A 185 12.54 7.38 -5.56
C SER A 185 13.85 6.94 -4.90
N ASN A 186 14.33 5.74 -5.18
CA ASN A 186 15.46 5.13 -4.46
C ASN A 186 15.28 5.19 -2.93
N SER A 187 14.10 4.73 -2.47
CA SER A 187 13.74 4.67 -1.05
C SER A 187 14.76 3.88 -0.24
N GLN A 188 14.84 4.17 1.07
CA GLN A 188 15.61 3.36 2.03
C GLN A 188 15.23 1.87 1.97
N TYR A 189 13.97 1.56 1.63
CA TYR A 189 13.46 0.20 1.51
C TYR A 189 13.84 -0.51 0.20
N LYS A 190 14.34 0.20 -0.80
CA LYS A 190 14.70 -0.38 -2.11
C LYS A 190 15.79 -1.45 -2.00
N VAL A 191 16.67 -1.35 -1.04
CA VAL A 191 17.72 -2.35 -0.78
C VAL A 191 17.12 -3.76 -0.58
N TYR A 192 15.98 -3.88 0.08
CA TYR A 192 15.31 -5.18 0.26
C TYR A 192 14.72 -5.72 -1.04
N TYR A 193 14.23 -4.85 -1.92
CA TYR A 193 13.80 -5.25 -3.25
C TYR A 193 14.97 -5.76 -4.09
N ASP A 194 16.08 -5.01 -4.16
CA ASP A 194 17.24 -5.35 -4.98
C ASP A 194 17.88 -6.66 -4.51
N ASN A 195 18.13 -6.79 -3.21
CA ASN A 195 18.72 -8.00 -2.62
C ASN A 195 17.84 -9.24 -2.81
N TYR A 196 16.53 -9.09 -2.61
CA TYR A 196 15.59 -10.20 -2.77
C TYR A 196 15.45 -10.61 -4.23
N LYS A 197 15.43 -9.65 -5.15
CA LYS A 197 15.39 -9.89 -6.59
C LYS A 197 16.63 -10.65 -7.06
N THR A 198 17.82 -10.23 -6.65
CA THR A 198 19.08 -10.91 -6.94
C THR A 198 19.09 -12.33 -6.36
N ARG A 199 18.66 -12.48 -5.11
CA ARG A 199 18.55 -13.80 -4.47
C ARG A 199 17.63 -14.75 -5.24
N LEU A 200 16.43 -14.29 -5.66
CA LEU A 200 15.49 -15.13 -6.40
C LEU A 200 16.01 -15.47 -7.80
N SER A 201 16.65 -14.53 -8.49
CA SER A 201 17.22 -14.76 -9.83
C SER A 201 18.33 -15.82 -9.85
N ASN A 202 18.94 -16.10 -8.70
CA ASN A 202 20.02 -17.10 -8.56
C ASN A 202 19.57 -18.34 -7.75
N SER A 203 18.30 -18.41 -7.33
CA SER A 203 17.85 -19.44 -6.39
C SER A 203 17.47 -20.75 -7.09
N GLU A 204 18.08 -21.83 -6.61
CA GLU A 204 17.75 -23.21 -6.99
C GLU A 204 16.49 -23.74 -6.28
N ALA A 205 15.93 -22.99 -5.31
CA ALA A 205 14.72 -23.41 -4.62
C ALA A 205 13.51 -23.39 -5.54
N PHE A 206 12.62 -24.36 -5.34
CA PHE A 206 11.36 -24.44 -6.08
C PHE A 206 10.37 -23.37 -5.62
N VAL A 207 9.62 -22.84 -6.57
CA VAL A 207 8.47 -21.99 -6.29
C VAL A 207 7.36 -22.83 -5.66
N ASN A 208 6.82 -22.41 -4.52
CA ASN A 208 5.78 -23.16 -3.80
C ASN A 208 4.61 -23.53 -4.72
N GLY A 209 4.30 -24.83 -4.74
CA GLY A 209 3.21 -25.40 -5.55
C GLY A 209 3.53 -25.55 -7.03
N THR A 210 4.82 -25.49 -7.42
CA THR A 210 5.28 -25.72 -8.80
C THR A 210 6.53 -26.58 -8.82
N ASN A 211 6.86 -27.17 -9.99
CA ASN A 211 8.12 -27.87 -10.24
C ASN A 211 9.17 -26.97 -10.91
N ARG A 212 9.00 -25.64 -10.83
CA ARG A 212 9.90 -24.65 -11.43
C ARG A 212 10.76 -24.01 -10.36
N LYS A 213 12.05 -23.85 -10.61
CA LYS A 213 12.97 -23.13 -9.74
C LYS A 213 12.80 -21.62 -9.89
N TRP A 214 13.10 -20.85 -8.83
CA TRP A 214 13.00 -19.40 -8.88
C TRP A 214 13.86 -18.77 -9.99
N LYS A 215 15.08 -19.26 -10.20
CA LYS A 215 15.97 -18.74 -11.26
C LYS A 215 15.37 -18.89 -12.68
N ASP A 216 14.48 -19.86 -12.88
CA ASP A 216 13.86 -20.18 -14.17
C ASP A 216 12.48 -19.46 -14.32
N GLU A 217 12.06 -18.70 -13.31
CA GLU A 217 10.81 -17.93 -13.37
C GLU A 217 10.92 -16.69 -14.24
N PRO A 218 9.81 -16.27 -14.88
CA PRO A 218 9.78 -15.02 -15.63
C PRO A 218 10.19 -13.83 -14.78
N LYS A 219 10.99 -12.92 -15.34
CA LYS A 219 11.46 -11.68 -14.66
C LYS A 219 10.33 -10.91 -13.97
N ALA A 220 9.13 -10.86 -14.58
CA ALA A 220 7.96 -10.22 -14.02
C ALA A 220 7.42 -10.93 -12.75
N HIS A 221 7.61 -12.26 -12.62
CA HIS A 221 7.23 -12.99 -11.40
C HIS A 221 8.20 -12.69 -10.26
N ILE A 222 9.48 -12.71 -10.55
CA ILE A 222 10.56 -12.35 -9.60
C ILE A 222 10.37 -10.89 -9.13
N ASP A 223 10.09 -9.96 -10.05
CA ASP A 223 9.81 -8.56 -9.72
C ASP A 223 8.62 -8.42 -8.74
N ARG A 224 7.48 -9.06 -9.04
CA ARG A 224 6.31 -9.02 -8.16
C ARG A 224 6.57 -9.62 -6.78
N ALA A 225 7.36 -10.69 -6.71
CA ALA A 225 7.75 -11.31 -5.44
C ALA A 225 8.64 -10.36 -4.62
N SER A 226 9.60 -9.69 -5.27
CA SER A 226 10.53 -8.75 -4.65
C SER A 226 9.83 -7.48 -4.14
N ARG A 227 8.89 -6.92 -4.91
CA ARG A 227 8.01 -5.81 -4.49
C ARG A 227 7.21 -6.18 -3.23
N ARG A 228 6.61 -7.38 -3.22
CA ARG A 228 5.85 -7.87 -2.07
C ARG A 228 6.73 -8.01 -0.84
N TYR A 229 7.94 -8.52 -1.00
CA TYR A 229 8.89 -8.66 0.10
C TYR A 229 9.29 -7.31 0.70
N MET A 230 9.69 -6.35 -0.13
CA MET A 230 10.02 -4.98 0.28
C MET A 230 8.87 -4.32 1.07
N VAL A 231 7.66 -4.40 0.56
CA VAL A 231 6.49 -3.81 1.22
C VAL A 231 6.18 -4.51 2.56
N LYS A 232 6.40 -5.82 2.67
CA LYS A 232 6.25 -6.54 3.95
C LYS A 232 7.22 -6.01 5.01
N ILE A 233 8.48 -5.78 4.65
CA ILE A 233 9.48 -5.22 5.59
C ILE A 233 9.07 -3.81 6.02
N PHE A 234 8.66 -2.96 5.07
CA PHE A 234 8.13 -1.64 5.40
C PHE A 234 6.93 -1.70 6.37
N LEU A 235 5.98 -2.63 6.16
CA LEU A 235 4.82 -2.78 7.06
C LEU A 235 5.21 -3.30 8.45
N GLN A 236 6.26 -4.11 8.57
CA GLN A 236 6.81 -4.54 9.86
C GLN A 236 7.40 -3.35 10.63
N ASP A 237 8.19 -2.52 9.95
CA ASP A 237 8.74 -1.30 10.52
C ASP A 237 7.64 -0.31 10.91
N LEU A 238 6.68 -0.08 10.03
CA LEU A 238 5.51 0.76 10.31
C LEU A 238 4.75 0.29 11.56
N TYR A 239 4.53 -1.03 11.69
CA TYR A 239 3.89 -1.61 12.87
C TYR A 239 4.67 -1.28 14.14
N GLY A 240 5.98 -1.54 14.16
CA GLY A 240 6.82 -1.33 15.34
C GLY A 240 6.85 0.14 15.77
N VAL A 241 7.12 1.04 14.83
CA VAL A 241 7.17 2.48 15.10
C VAL A 241 5.81 3.02 15.54
N TRP A 242 4.73 2.66 14.84
CA TRP A 242 3.42 3.21 15.16
C TRP A 242 2.94 2.77 16.53
N ARG A 243 3.04 1.48 16.86
CA ARG A 243 2.67 1.01 18.19
C ARG A 243 3.51 1.64 19.31
N SER A 244 4.82 1.78 19.10
CA SER A 244 5.69 2.49 20.05
C SER A 244 5.25 3.94 20.27
N LEU A 245 4.88 4.65 19.21
CA LEU A 245 4.41 6.04 19.31
C LEU A 245 3.05 6.19 20.00
N GLU A 246 2.19 5.16 19.91
CA GLU A 246 0.89 5.09 20.59
C GLU A 246 0.98 4.47 22.01
N GLY A 247 2.20 4.11 22.47
CA GLY A 247 2.39 3.47 23.78
C GLY A 247 1.81 2.06 23.87
N LEU A 248 1.60 1.39 22.73
CA LEU A 248 1.07 0.03 22.66
C LEU A 248 2.21 -0.99 22.69
N GLU A 249 1.92 -2.20 23.22
CA GLU A 249 2.88 -3.31 23.23
C GLU A 249 3.35 -3.63 21.79
N VAL A 250 4.66 -3.70 21.58
CA VAL A 250 5.28 -4.12 20.31
C VAL A 250 5.78 -5.54 20.45
N ARG A 251 5.17 -6.47 19.70
CA ARG A 251 5.64 -7.86 19.64
C ARG A 251 6.73 -8.01 18.59
N GLU A 252 7.67 -8.88 18.90
CA GLU A 252 8.72 -9.27 17.96
C GLU A 252 8.12 -9.88 16.68
N PRO A 253 8.82 -9.79 15.53
CA PRO A 253 8.40 -10.46 14.32
C PRO A 253 8.20 -11.97 14.55
N TYR A 254 7.15 -12.55 13.98
CA TYR A 254 6.81 -13.98 14.11
C TYR A 254 7.99 -14.91 13.85
N GLN A 255 8.84 -14.56 12.89
CA GLN A 255 10.03 -15.33 12.54
C GLN A 255 11.04 -15.43 13.69
N LYS A 256 11.14 -14.38 14.50
CA LYS A 256 12.03 -14.35 15.67
C LYS A 256 11.36 -15.01 16.88
N GLU A 257 10.10 -14.64 17.15
CA GLU A 257 9.37 -15.09 18.34
C GLU A 257 9.02 -16.59 18.30
N TYR A 258 8.63 -17.13 17.12
CA TYR A 258 8.11 -18.50 17.00
C TYR A 258 9.00 -19.45 16.19
N LEU A 259 9.80 -18.94 15.25
CA LEU A 259 10.67 -19.78 14.41
C LEU A 259 12.13 -19.75 14.82
N GLY A 260 12.49 -19.03 15.89
CA GLY A 260 13.85 -18.98 16.45
C GLY A 260 14.90 -18.41 15.47
N HIS A 261 14.48 -17.66 14.44
CA HIS A 261 15.44 -17.04 13.52
C HIS A 261 16.30 -16.00 14.25
N THR A 262 17.59 -16.27 14.38
CA THR A 262 18.57 -15.35 14.98
C THR A 262 18.96 -14.21 14.05
N THR A 263 18.89 -14.43 12.74
CA THR A 263 19.18 -13.43 11.69
C THR A 263 17.88 -12.82 11.18
N THR A 264 17.50 -11.68 11.76
CA THR A 264 16.46 -10.80 11.17
C THR A 264 17.12 -9.72 10.34
N MET A 265 16.50 -9.34 9.22
CA MET A 265 16.96 -8.18 8.46
C MET A 265 16.95 -6.95 9.36
N PRO A 266 17.99 -6.10 9.34
CA PRO A 266 18.03 -4.88 10.14
C PRO A 266 16.83 -4.00 9.82
N SER A 267 16.16 -3.46 10.83
CA SER A 267 15.11 -2.48 10.64
C SER A 267 15.72 -1.16 10.18
N ILE A 268 15.21 -0.63 9.08
CA ILE A 268 15.58 0.72 8.60
C ILE A 268 14.86 1.79 9.43
N ALA A 269 13.80 1.43 10.13
CA ALA A 269 12.99 2.36 10.90
C ALA A 269 13.81 3.14 11.93
N LYS A 270 14.76 2.50 12.61
CA LYS A 270 15.63 3.16 13.59
C LYS A 270 16.45 4.27 12.94
N MET A 271 17.06 4.01 11.79
CA MET A 271 17.83 5.02 11.03
C MET A 271 16.95 6.19 10.62
N ILE A 272 15.74 5.90 10.10
CA ILE A 272 14.77 6.94 9.67
C ILE A 272 14.31 7.80 10.85
N MET A 273 14.14 7.21 12.04
CA MET A 273 13.71 7.92 13.23
C MET A 273 14.81 8.80 13.82
N GLU A 274 16.09 8.44 13.62
CA GLU A 274 17.27 9.17 14.08
C GLU A 274 17.73 10.27 13.12
N GLU A 275 17.29 10.24 11.84
CA GLU A 275 17.51 11.34 10.87
C GLU A 275 16.74 12.59 11.35
N GLU A 276 17.46 13.66 11.79
CA GLU A 276 16.90 14.96 12.19
C GLU A 276 16.41 15.80 11.01
#